data_f52f4d1aafa67a242917e256e5e03124
#
_entry.id   f52f4d1aafa67a242917e256e5e03124
#
_cell.length_a   1.000
_cell.length_b   1.000
_cell.length_c   1.000
_cell.angle_alpha   90.00
_cell.angle_beta   90.00
_cell.angle_gamma   90.00
#
_symmetry.space_group_name_H-M   'P 1'
#
loop_
_entity.id
_entity.type
_entity.pdbx_description
1 polymer ?
#
loop_
_entity_poly.entity_id
_entity_poly.type
_entity_poly.pdbx_seq_one_letter_code
_entity_poly.pdbx_strand_id
1 'polypeptide(L)'
;MRLGDCRYCGCFAAILLAAVCTAKAGSAAGFSYYRDTLAFANTTVFAYQHGKIVSHHNFFERKKPDRYTRRCFVMTRTVEQFYKFARFEPNSPSLDESELHKRIRAVTRKPPWHDPLPPEKRIVIPGYRNLREISQAQTRLMQRNIGLGWVAYLRLGNARMFYLHDKNYQKKTHEELEKTLARGEFFIAYLSDYPILHINHSVLVYKHDRPRAADGTDYYLVYDPNHPDGPRHLTWLPAKREFSFEKDQEFVGGFTRVFQVYGKFLQ
;
A
#
# COMPACT_ATOMS: atom_id res chain seq x y z
N MET A 1 7.31 38.25 -76.92
CA MET A 1 8.64 38.40 -76.39
C MET A 1 8.53 38.46 -74.85
N ARG A 2 9.15 37.49 -74.14
CA ARG A 2 9.44 37.40 -72.73
C ARG A 2 8.27 37.34 -71.71
N LEU A 3 7.92 36.15 -71.22
CA LEU A 3 8.47 35.40 -70.13
C LEU A 3 8.25 36.10 -68.77
N GLY A 4 7.36 35.58 -67.97
CA GLY A 4 7.16 35.91 -66.55
C GLY A 4 6.99 34.62 -65.74
N ASP A 5 7.94 34.33 -64.82
CA ASP A 5 8.03 33.17 -63.98
C ASP A 5 6.93 33.14 -62.97
N CYS A 6 6.26 32.02 -62.85
CA CYS A 6 5.32 31.71 -61.81
C CYS A 6 6.07 30.86 -60.74
N ARG A 7 6.41 31.45 -59.58
CA ARG A 7 6.97 30.74 -58.42
C ARG A 7 5.84 30.21 -57.54
N TYR A 8 5.71 28.91 -57.55
CA TYR A 8 4.88 28.19 -56.57
C TYR A 8 5.52 28.26 -55.20
N CYS A 9 4.89 28.97 -54.27
CA CYS A 9 5.23 28.96 -52.87
C CYS A 9 4.41 27.84 -52.17
N GLY A 10 5.02 26.69 -51.99
CA GLY A 10 4.39 25.58 -51.27
C GLY A 10 4.45 25.82 -49.77
N CYS A 11 3.32 26.15 -49.16
CA CYS A 11 3.17 26.12 -47.71
C CYS A 11 3.04 24.69 -47.22
N PHE A 12 4.09 24.14 -46.69
CA PHE A 12 4.02 22.92 -45.88
C PHE A 12 3.43 23.27 -44.50
N ALA A 13 2.16 22.99 -44.32
CA ALA A 13 1.54 23.02 -42.98
C ALA A 13 1.99 21.78 -42.23
N ALA A 14 2.93 21.97 -41.31
CA ALA A 14 3.30 20.93 -40.33
C ALA A 14 2.17 20.78 -39.30
N ILE A 15 1.38 19.71 -39.46
CA ILE A 15 0.40 19.30 -38.42
C ILE A 15 1.18 18.67 -37.28
N LEU A 16 1.40 19.43 -36.20
CA LEU A 16 1.84 18.89 -34.93
C LEU A 16 0.68 18.08 -34.33
N LEU A 17 0.74 16.76 -34.46
CA LEU A 17 -0.07 15.86 -33.66
C LEU A 17 0.47 15.92 -32.19
N ALA A 18 -0.15 16.74 -31.37
CA ALA A 18 0.03 16.67 -29.92
C ALA A 18 -0.62 15.35 -29.45
N ALA A 19 0.21 14.33 -29.23
CA ALA A 19 -0.20 13.12 -28.53
C ALA A 19 -0.56 13.52 -27.11
N VAL A 20 -1.85 13.73 -26.85
CA VAL A 20 -2.37 13.85 -25.50
C VAL A 20 -2.20 12.47 -24.85
N CYS A 21 -1.07 12.25 -24.20
CA CYS A 21 -0.93 11.18 -23.23
C CYS A 21 -1.94 11.45 -22.10
N THR A 22 -3.14 10.90 -22.24
CA THR A 22 -4.03 10.73 -21.10
C THR A 22 -3.34 9.79 -20.15
N ALA A 23 -2.58 10.34 -19.20
CA ALA A 23 -2.07 9.58 -18.06
C ALA A 23 -3.31 8.94 -17.43
N LYS A 24 -3.42 7.62 -17.53
CA LYS A 24 -4.40 6.86 -16.76
C LYS A 24 -4.18 7.27 -15.32
N ALA A 25 -5.15 7.99 -14.74
CA ALA A 25 -5.09 8.35 -13.32
C ALA A 25 -4.86 7.06 -12.55
N GLY A 26 -3.69 6.94 -11.95
CA GLY A 26 -3.28 5.73 -11.29
C GLY A 26 -4.21 5.41 -10.13
N SER A 27 -4.29 4.16 -9.73
CA SER A 27 -5.25 3.69 -8.73
C SER A 27 -5.13 4.43 -7.37
N ALA A 28 -3.95 4.97 -7.04
CA ALA A 28 -3.73 5.74 -5.81
C ALA A 28 -3.99 7.25 -5.95
N ALA A 29 -4.32 7.78 -7.14
CA ALA A 29 -4.42 9.22 -7.39
C ALA A 29 -5.45 9.96 -6.51
N GLY A 30 -6.45 9.25 -5.99
CA GLY A 30 -7.47 9.81 -5.08
C GLY A 30 -7.37 9.27 -3.66
N PHE A 31 -6.32 8.53 -3.31
CA PHE A 31 -6.18 7.95 -1.97
C PHE A 31 -5.93 9.03 -0.91
N SER A 32 -6.68 8.94 0.18
CA SER A 32 -6.54 9.80 1.35
C SER A 32 -6.40 8.93 2.61
N TYR A 33 -5.34 9.16 3.37
CA TYR A 33 -5.06 8.40 4.58
C TYR A 33 -6.27 8.34 5.52
N TYR A 34 -6.82 9.51 5.89
CA TYR A 34 -7.92 9.62 6.86
C TYR A 34 -9.30 9.22 6.32
N ARG A 35 -9.38 8.78 5.08
CA ARG A 35 -10.60 8.27 4.45
C ARG A 35 -10.49 6.78 4.14
N ASP A 36 -9.37 6.37 3.59
CA ASP A 36 -9.24 5.09 2.90
C ASP A 36 -8.45 4.05 3.71
N THR A 37 -8.09 4.35 4.97
CA THR A 37 -7.41 3.41 5.88
C THR A 37 -8.33 2.90 6.98
N LEU A 38 -7.87 1.82 7.66
CA LEU A 38 -8.55 1.29 8.83
C LEU A 38 -8.33 2.19 10.05
N ALA A 39 -9.35 2.36 10.90
CA ALA A 39 -9.30 3.21 12.09
C ALA A 39 -8.79 2.50 13.34
N PHE A 40 -8.61 1.18 13.29
CA PHE A 40 -8.10 0.40 14.42
C PHE A 40 -6.67 -0.08 14.15
N ALA A 41 -5.90 -0.29 15.21
CA ALA A 41 -4.52 -0.72 15.14
C ALA A 41 -4.36 -2.25 15.07
N ASN A 42 -3.31 -2.70 14.38
CA ASN A 42 -2.68 -3.98 14.63
C ASN A 42 -1.82 -3.84 15.90
N THR A 43 -2.19 -4.52 16.97
CA THR A 43 -1.42 -4.45 18.21
C THR A 43 -0.15 -5.27 18.08
N THR A 44 1.00 -4.67 18.29
CA THR A 44 2.27 -5.39 18.30
C THR A 44 2.43 -6.26 19.53
N VAL A 45 3.22 -7.31 19.38
CA VAL A 45 3.63 -8.20 20.49
C VAL A 45 5.04 -7.86 20.99
N PHE A 46 5.74 -6.96 20.31
CA PHE A 46 7.10 -6.55 20.65
C PHE A 46 7.14 -5.05 20.96
N ALA A 47 7.98 -4.68 21.90
CA ALA A 47 8.35 -3.30 22.14
C ALA A 47 9.86 -3.21 22.39
N TYR A 48 10.40 -2.01 22.25
CA TYR A 48 11.80 -1.74 22.56
C TYR A 48 11.90 -0.98 23.87
N GLN A 49 12.69 -1.52 24.78
CA GLN A 49 13.09 -0.83 26.00
C GLN A 49 14.62 -0.77 26.04
N HIS A 50 15.18 0.44 26.11
CA HIS A 50 16.64 0.67 26.15
C HIS A 50 17.41 -0.03 24.99
N GLY A 51 16.84 -0.01 23.78
CA GLY A 51 17.44 -0.61 22.60
C GLY A 51 17.38 -2.15 22.53
N LYS A 52 16.68 -2.81 23.45
CA LYS A 52 16.47 -4.25 23.46
C LYS A 52 15.01 -4.59 23.18
N ILE A 53 14.79 -5.67 22.44
CA ILE A 53 13.44 -6.21 22.21
C ILE A 53 12.93 -6.78 23.53
N VAL A 54 11.79 -6.27 23.95
CA VAL A 54 11.04 -6.82 25.08
C VAL A 54 9.73 -7.37 24.53
N SER A 55 9.50 -8.67 24.72
CA SER A 55 8.21 -9.24 24.37
C SER A 55 7.20 -8.87 25.44
N HIS A 56 6.14 -8.17 25.07
CA HIS A 56 5.02 -7.90 25.97
C HIS A 56 4.14 -9.13 26.20
N HIS A 57 4.37 -10.23 25.43
CA HIS A 57 3.63 -11.47 25.55
C HIS A 57 4.51 -12.67 25.27
N ASN A 58 4.37 -13.71 26.07
CA ASN A 58 4.89 -15.03 25.72
C ASN A 58 4.32 -15.46 24.37
N PHE A 59 5.19 -15.89 23.48
CA PHE A 59 4.82 -16.39 22.13
C PHE A 59 3.76 -17.49 22.18
N PHE A 60 3.61 -18.14 23.35
CA PHE A 60 2.70 -19.24 23.64
C PHE A 60 1.43 -18.82 24.41
N GLU A 61 1.27 -17.56 24.81
CA GLU A 61 0.02 -17.11 25.43
C GLU A 61 -1.10 -17.02 24.37
N ARG A 62 -1.76 -18.15 24.17
CA ARG A 62 -2.94 -18.28 23.28
C ARG A 62 -4.21 -17.58 23.82
N LYS A 63 -4.18 -17.00 25.01
CA LYS A 63 -5.37 -16.58 25.76
C LYS A 63 -5.41 -15.09 26.10
N LYS A 64 -5.40 -14.20 25.10
CA LYS A 64 -6.02 -12.87 25.28
C LYS A 64 -6.84 -12.55 24.03
N PRO A 65 -8.17 -12.81 24.08
CA PRO A 65 -9.07 -12.66 22.92
C PRO A 65 -9.25 -11.23 22.44
N ASP A 66 -8.80 -10.23 23.20
CA ASP A 66 -9.11 -8.82 22.96
C ASP A 66 -8.06 -8.04 22.16
N ARG A 67 -6.98 -8.69 21.73
CA ARG A 67 -5.92 -8.00 20.98
C ARG A 67 -5.87 -8.46 19.54
N TYR A 68 -6.01 -7.49 18.62
CA TYR A 68 -5.88 -7.72 17.20
C TYR A 68 -4.41 -7.64 16.77
N THR A 69 -3.70 -8.78 16.87
CA THR A 69 -2.24 -8.88 16.69
C THR A 69 -1.85 -9.66 15.43
N ARG A 70 -0.64 -9.46 14.92
CA ARG A 70 -0.06 -10.19 13.78
C ARG A 70 -0.90 -10.09 12.50
N ARG A 71 -1.50 -8.92 12.27
CA ARG A 71 -2.42 -8.67 11.16
C ARG A 71 -1.93 -7.61 10.18
N CYS A 72 -0.69 -7.14 10.27
CA CYS A 72 -0.16 -6.07 9.41
C CYS A 72 -0.35 -6.39 7.92
N PHE A 73 0.01 -7.59 7.45
CA PHE A 73 -0.21 -8.02 6.07
C PHE A 73 -1.69 -8.08 5.67
N VAL A 74 -2.54 -8.50 6.59
CA VAL A 74 -3.98 -8.55 6.38
C VAL A 74 -4.54 -7.15 6.20
N MET A 75 -4.13 -6.22 7.05
CA MET A 75 -4.64 -4.85 7.07
C MET A 75 -4.16 -4.05 5.87
N THR A 76 -2.87 -4.14 5.50
CA THR A 76 -2.34 -3.44 4.33
C THR A 76 -3.04 -3.87 3.04
N ARG A 77 -3.19 -5.19 2.80
CA ARG A 77 -3.91 -5.66 1.61
C ARG A 77 -5.39 -5.30 1.65
N THR A 78 -6.02 -5.28 2.84
CA THR A 78 -7.44 -4.92 2.97
C THR A 78 -7.68 -3.48 2.56
N VAL A 79 -6.80 -2.56 2.96
CA VAL A 79 -6.85 -1.16 2.52
C VAL A 79 -6.83 -1.08 0.99
N GLU A 80 -5.87 -1.77 0.35
CA GLU A 80 -5.80 -1.83 -1.11
C GLU A 80 -7.04 -2.45 -1.74
N GLN A 81 -7.55 -3.57 -1.18
CA GLN A 81 -8.75 -4.25 -1.69
C GLN A 81 -9.99 -3.36 -1.61
N PHE A 82 -10.22 -2.67 -0.49
CA PHE A 82 -11.35 -1.75 -0.38
C PHE A 82 -11.23 -0.59 -1.35
N TYR A 83 -10.05 -0.01 -1.48
CA TYR A 83 -9.81 1.06 -2.44
C TYR A 83 -10.12 0.66 -3.89
N LYS A 84 -9.71 -0.55 -4.29
CA LYS A 84 -9.87 -1.08 -5.65
C LYS A 84 -11.28 -1.59 -5.95
N PHE A 85 -11.95 -2.18 -4.96
CA PHE A 85 -13.11 -3.05 -5.20
C PHE A 85 -14.39 -2.60 -4.50
N ALA A 86 -14.33 -1.70 -3.51
CA ALA A 86 -15.49 -1.20 -2.81
C ALA A 86 -15.95 0.16 -3.37
N ARG A 87 -17.26 0.42 -3.23
CA ARG A 87 -17.88 1.73 -3.43
C ARG A 87 -18.78 2.01 -2.24
N PHE A 88 -18.59 3.15 -1.61
CA PHE A 88 -19.35 3.56 -0.43
C PHE A 88 -20.54 4.43 -0.83
N GLU A 89 -21.70 4.17 -0.21
CA GLU A 89 -22.95 4.90 -0.45
C GLU A 89 -23.55 5.37 0.88
N PRO A 90 -23.13 6.54 1.39
CA PRO A 90 -23.51 7.01 2.72
C PRO A 90 -25.00 7.31 2.86
N ASN A 91 -25.68 7.68 1.78
CA ASN A 91 -27.09 8.04 1.77
C ASN A 91 -28.04 6.83 1.62
N SER A 92 -27.49 5.66 1.38
CA SER A 92 -28.29 4.42 1.33
C SER A 92 -28.46 3.85 2.74
N PRO A 93 -29.58 3.18 3.05
CA PRO A 93 -29.77 2.52 4.35
C PRO A 93 -28.66 1.53 4.65
N SER A 94 -28.20 1.52 5.91
CA SER A 94 -27.21 0.54 6.39
C SER A 94 -27.79 -0.87 6.31
N LEU A 95 -26.92 -1.82 5.96
CA LEU A 95 -27.24 -3.25 5.99
C LEU A 95 -27.23 -3.80 7.41
N ASP A 96 -27.94 -4.89 7.64
CA ASP A 96 -27.73 -5.68 8.84
C ASP A 96 -26.33 -6.32 8.87
N GLU A 97 -25.93 -6.86 10.03
CA GLU A 97 -24.58 -7.41 10.23
C GLU A 97 -24.31 -8.57 9.27
N SER A 98 -25.29 -9.42 8.95
CA SER A 98 -25.13 -10.58 8.06
C SER A 98 -24.85 -10.16 6.62
N GLU A 99 -25.63 -9.21 6.11
CA GLU A 99 -25.44 -8.69 4.75
C GLU A 99 -24.15 -7.88 4.64
N LEU A 100 -23.85 -7.05 5.65
CA LEU A 100 -22.60 -6.30 5.69
C LEU A 100 -21.38 -7.24 5.75
N HIS A 101 -21.43 -8.31 6.52
CA HIS A 101 -20.44 -9.40 6.52
C HIS A 101 -20.19 -9.94 5.10
N LYS A 102 -21.26 -10.25 4.35
CA LYS A 102 -21.15 -10.77 2.98
C LYS A 102 -20.44 -9.77 2.06
N ARG A 103 -20.76 -8.47 2.17
CA ARG A 103 -20.13 -7.41 1.39
C ARG A 103 -18.64 -7.27 1.71
N ILE A 104 -18.27 -7.21 2.99
CA ILE A 104 -16.87 -7.15 3.44
C ILE A 104 -16.10 -8.35 2.88
N ARG A 105 -16.65 -9.54 2.97
CA ARG A 105 -16.02 -10.76 2.44
C ARG A 105 -15.92 -10.78 0.92
N ALA A 106 -16.91 -10.24 0.22
CA ALA A 106 -16.87 -10.12 -1.23
C ALA A 106 -15.71 -9.22 -1.68
N VAL A 107 -15.44 -8.12 -0.97
CA VAL A 107 -14.28 -7.24 -1.21
C VAL A 107 -12.97 -7.98 -0.90
N THR A 108 -12.84 -8.56 0.29
CA THR A 108 -11.58 -9.13 0.78
C THR A 108 -11.21 -10.48 0.15
N ARG A 109 -12.13 -11.13 -0.55
CA ARG A 109 -11.85 -12.31 -1.36
C ARG A 109 -11.22 -12.00 -2.72
N LYS A 110 -11.33 -10.74 -3.19
CA LYS A 110 -10.69 -10.37 -4.45
C LYS A 110 -9.18 -10.33 -4.30
N PRO A 111 -8.42 -10.87 -5.26
CA PRO A 111 -6.96 -10.80 -5.21
C PRO A 111 -6.48 -9.35 -5.18
N PRO A 112 -5.63 -8.95 -4.21
CA PRO A 112 -5.17 -7.56 -4.11
C PRO A 112 -4.36 -7.10 -5.34
N TRP A 113 -3.74 -8.02 -6.07
CA TRP A 113 -2.97 -7.75 -7.30
C TRP A 113 -3.81 -7.59 -8.56
N HIS A 114 -5.14 -7.76 -8.49
CA HIS A 114 -6.02 -7.47 -9.60
C HIS A 114 -6.17 -5.96 -9.81
N ASP A 115 -6.44 -5.59 -11.05
CA ASP A 115 -6.74 -4.21 -11.39
C ASP A 115 -8.03 -3.74 -10.69
N PRO A 116 -8.15 -2.43 -10.41
CA PRO A 116 -9.35 -1.87 -9.83
C PRO A 116 -10.58 -2.17 -10.67
N LEU A 117 -11.69 -2.49 -10.03
CA LEU A 117 -12.96 -2.58 -10.73
C LEU A 117 -13.42 -1.19 -11.17
N PRO A 118 -14.03 -1.07 -12.35
CA PRO A 118 -14.71 0.16 -12.73
C PRO A 118 -15.83 0.48 -11.72
N PRO A 119 -16.15 1.76 -11.50
CA PRO A 119 -17.02 2.22 -10.41
C PRO A 119 -18.36 1.48 -10.31
N GLU A 120 -18.98 1.19 -11.46
CA GLU A 120 -20.28 0.52 -11.56
C GLU A 120 -20.24 -0.97 -11.19
N LYS A 121 -19.06 -1.61 -11.25
CA LYS A 121 -18.84 -3.02 -10.87
C LYS A 121 -18.29 -3.22 -9.47
N ARG A 122 -18.03 -2.12 -8.75
CA ARG A 122 -17.53 -2.19 -7.38
C ARG A 122 -18.60 -2.69 -6.43
N ILE A 123 -18.18 -3.37 -5.39
CA ILE A 123 -19.04 -3.89 -4.35
C ILE A 123 -19.52 -2.72 -3.50
N VAL A 124 -20.85 -2.53 -3.46
CA VAL A 124 -21.48 -1.42 -2.73
C VAL A 124 -21.47 -1.71 -1.23
N ILE A 125 -21.02 -0.74 -0.46
CA ILE A 125 -21.05 -0.69 1.01
C ILE A 125 -21.94 0.49 1.41
N PRO A 126 -23.25 0.25 1.64
CA PRO A 126 -24.16 1.32 1.96
C PRO A 126 -24.09 1.76 3.43
N GLY A 127 -24.52 2.98 3.71
CA GLY A 127 -24.61 3.53 5.06
C GLY A 127 -23.28 4.07 5.62
N TYR A 128 -22.20 4.07 4.83
CA TYR A 128 -20.88 4.56 5.24
C TYR A 128 -20.26 5.41 4.15
N ARG A 129 -19.51 6.45 4.55
CA ARG A 129 -18.82 7.36 3.61
C ARG A 129 -17.51 6.79 3.07
N ASN A 130 -16.83 5.91 3.84
CA ASN A 130 -15.49 5.44 3.51
C ASN A 130 -15.05 4.25 4.39
N LEU A 131 -13.87 3.69 4.11
CA LEU A 131 -13.30 2.58 4.86
C LEU A 131 -13.03 2.93 6.32
N ARG A 132 -12.57 4.14 6.60
CA ARG A 132 -12.26 4.55 7.97
C ARG A 132 -13.51 4.58 8.83
N GLU A 133 -14.59 5.14 8.32
CA GLU A 133 -15.88 5.21 9.04
C GLU A 133 -16.44 3.82 9.35
N ILE A 134 -16.55 2.94 8.36
CA ILE A 134 -17.03 1.58 8.62
C ILE A 134 -16.13 0.82 9.57
N SER A 135 -14.81 0.96 9.46
CA SER A 135 -13.86 0.27 10.34
C SER A 135 -13.92 0.78 11.77
N GLN A 136 -14.31 2.02 11.99
CA GLN A 136 -14.55 2.60 13.30
C GLN A 136 -15.89 2.15 13.89
N ALA A 137 -16.97 2.23 13.10
CA ALA A 137 -18.31 1.87 13.54
C ALA A 137 -18.49 0.36 13.73
N GLN A 138 -17.82 -0.44 12.90
CA GLN A 138 -17.96 -1.90 12.85
C GLN A 138 -16.63 -2.63 13.10
N THR A 139 -15.84 -2.15 14.05
CA THR A 139 -14.48 -2.66 14.31
C THR A 139 -14.45 -4.17 14.48
N ARG A 140 -15.31 -4.74 15.32
CA ARG A 140 -15.33 -6.20 15.58
C ARG A 140 -15.71 -7.00 14.34
N LEU A 141 -16.68 -6.52 13.57
CA LEU A 141 -17.11 -7.15 12.32
C LEU A 141 -15.97 -7.13 11.30
N MET A 142 -15.33 -5.99 11.12
CA MET A 142 -14.16 -5.86 10.25
C MET A 142 -13.04 -6.80 10.66
N GLN A 143 -12.61 -6.79 11.92
CA GLN A 143 -11.53 -7.64 12.43
C GLN A 143 -11.79 -9.14 12.23
N ARG A 144 -13.05 -9.60 12.35
CA ARG A 144 -13.43 -11.00 12.11
C ARG A 144 -13.39 -11.39 10.64
N ASN A 145 -13.56 -10.43 9.71
CA ASN A 145 -13.82 -10.72 8.31
C ASN A 145 -12.70 -10.37 7.33
N ILE A 146 -11.75 -9.53 7.71
CA ILE A 146 -10.71 -9.07 6.78
C ILE A 146 -9.52 -10.03 6.63
N GLY A 147 -9.34 -11.00 7.50
CA GLY A 147 -8.19 -11.91 7.48
C GLY A 147 -8.36 -13.20 6.67
N LEU A 148 -9.51 -13.38 6.05
CA LEU A 148 -9.89 -14.65 5.45
C LEU A 148 -9.59 -14.70 3.95
N GLY A 149 -9.10 -15.86 3.48
CA GLY A 149 -8.94 -16.16 2.06
C GLY A 149 -7.52 -16.10 1.53
N TRP A 150 -6.67 -15.19 1.97
CA TRP A 150 -5.32 -15.04 1.43
C TRP A 150 -4.28 -15.06 2.55
N VAL A 151 -3.30 -15.95 2.41
CA VAL A 151 -2.19 -16.08 3.37
C VAL A 151 -0.94 -15.50 2.74
N ALA A 152 -0.34 -14.48 3.39
CA ALA A 152 0.82 -13.78 2.87
C ALA A 152 2.00 -14.69 2.59
N TYR A 153 2.29 -15.58 3.53
CA TYR A 153 3.50 -16.42 3.49
C TYR A 153 3.44 -17.62 2.53
N LEU A 154 2.26 -18.01 2.07
CA LEU A 154 2.10 -19.16 1.16
C LEU A 154 2.27 -18.82 -0.32
N ARG A 155 2.43 -17.55 -0.68
CA ARG A 155 2.78 -17.16 -2.04
C ARG A 155 4.29 -17.30 -2.24
N LEU A 156 4.70 -17.92 -3.36
CA LEU A 156 6.13 -18.09 -3.67
C LEU A 156 6.91 -16.79 -3.64
N GLY A 157 6.36 -15.69 -4.21
CA GLY A 157 6.97 -14.37 -4.16
C GLY A 157 7.16 -13.81 -2.75
N ASN A 158 6.28 -14.16 -1.81
CA ASN A 158 6.39 -13.69 -0.42
C ASN A 158 7.43 -14.48 0.38
N ALA A 159 7.82 -15.68 -0.06
CA ALA A 159 8.86 -16.47 0.57
C ALA A 159 10.26 -15.84 0.44
N ARG A 160 10.44 -14.86 -0.46
CA ARG A 160 11.72 -14.13 -0.64
C ARG A 160 12.19 -13.43 0.63
N MET A 161 11.31 -13.12 1.55
CA MET A 161 11.66 -12.49 2.83
C MET A 161 12.67 -13.28 3.66
N PHE A 162 12.79 -14.59 3.45
CA PHE A 162 13.74 -15.46 4.15
C PHE A 162 15.14 -15.44 3.55
N TYR A 163 15.34 -14.80 2.41
CA TYR A 163 16.66 -14.69 1.79
C TYR A 163 17.36 -13.39 2.18
N LEU A 164 18.66 -13.48 2.32
CA LEU A 164 19.53 -12.29 2.45
C LEU A 164 19.61 -11.61 1.11
N HIS A 165 18.98 -10.45 0.99
CA HIS A 165 19.02 -9.67 -0.23
C HIS A 165 20.09 -8.58 -0.12
N ASP A 166 20.91 -8.49 -1.17
CA ASP A 166 21.98 -7.52 -1.27
C ASP A 166 21.48 -6.10 -1.63
N LYS A 167 22.44 -5.18 -1.70
CA LYS A 167 22.16 -3.78 -2.06
C LYS A 167 21.65 -3.61 -3.50
N ASN A 168 22.01 -4.52 -4.41
CA ASN A 168 21.52 -4.47 -5.79
C ASN A 168 20.05 -4.90 -5.85
N TYR A 169 19.66 -5.89 -5.07
CA TYR A 169 18.26 -6.26 -4.93
C TYR A 169 17.46 -5.10 -4.36
N GLN A 170 17.92 -4.43 -3.30
CA GLN A 170 17.24 -3.29 -2.71
C GLN A 170 17.11 -2.12 -3.69
N LYS A 171 18.13 -1.87 -4.52
CA LYS A 171 18.05 -0.89 -5.61
C LYS A 171 16.94 -1.26 -6.62
N LYS A 172 16.88 -2.51 -7.06
CA LYS A 172 15.80 -2.98 -7.97
C LYS A 172 14.42 -2.87 -7.32
N THR A 173 14.32 -3.15 -6.03
CA THR A 173 13.06 -2.98 -5.27
C THR A 173 12.64 -1.51 -5.23
N HIS A 174 13.58 -0.59 -5.03
CA HIS A 174 13.31 0.84 -5.11
C HIS A 174 12.86 1.27 -6.51
N GLU A 175 13.53 0.82 -7.57
CA GLU A 175 13.12 1.09 -8.96
C GLU A 175 11.70 0.57 -9.26
N GLU A 176 11.32 -0.58 -8.72
CA GLU A 176 9.96 -1.12 -8.88
C GLU A 176 8.94 -0.35 -8.05
N LEU A 177 9.31 0.11 -6.85
CA LEU A 177 8.47 1.01 -6.05
C LEU A 177 8.17 2.30 -6.82
N GLU A 178 9.21 2.94 -7.38
CA GLU A 178 9.07 4.14 -8.21
C GLU A 178 8.12 3.92 -9.40
N LYS A 179 8.33 2.85 -10.15
CA LYS A 179 7.46 2.48 -11.28
C LYS A 179 6.01 2.24 -10.83
N THR A 180 5.83 1.61 -9.69
CA THR A 180 4.51 1.32 -9.12
C THR A 180 3.78 2.60 -8.76
N LEU A 181 4.45 3.52 -8.06
CA LEU A 181 3.89 4.83 -7.73
C LEU A 181 3.64 5.70 -8.97
N ALA A 182 4.54 5.67 -9.97
CA ALA A 182 4.36 6.38 -11.23
C ALA A 182 3.12 5.89 -12.03
N ARG A 183 2.77 4.61 -11.89
CA ARG A 183 1.50 4.07 -12.42
C ARG A 183 0.29 4.44 -11.55
N GLY A 184 0.52 5.11 -10.40
CA GLY A 184 -0.48 5.42 -9.39
C GLY A 184 -1.05 4.16 -8.71
N GLU A 185 -0.24 3.13 -8.59
CA GLU A 185 -0.58 1.89 -7.89
C GLU A 185 0.01 1.91 -6.47
N PHE A 186 -0.51 1.04 -5.61
CA PHE A 186 0.05 0.83 -4.27
C PHE A 186 1.22 -0.14 -4.31
N PHE A 187 2.19 0.10 -3.43
CA PHE A 187 3.27 -0.83 -3.18
C PHE A 187 3.15 -1.36 -1.74
N ILE A 188 2.71 -2.61 -1.57
CA ILE A 188 2.71 -3.23 -0.25
C ILE A 188 4.13 -3.71 0.04
N ALA A 189 4.78 -3.01 0.97
CA ALA A 189 6.13 -3.30 1.42
C ALA A 189 6.11 -4.23 2.63
N TYR A 190 6.87 -5.31 2.56
CA TYR A 190 7.28 -6.07 3.71
C TYR A 190 8.64 -5.55 4.17
N LEU A 191 8.73 -5.16 5.43
CA LEU A 191 9.92 -4.63 6.07
C LEU A 191 10.53 -5.72 6.95
N SER A 192 11.83 -6.01 6.76
CA SER A 192 12.55 -7.00 7.55
C SER A 192 14.04 -6.68 7.58
N ASP A 193 14.67 -6.90 8.72
CA ASP A 193 16.12 -6.87 8.87
C ASP A 193 16.71 -8.26 9.17
N TYR A 194 16.04 -9.31 8.64
CA TYR A 194 16.49 -10.69 8.80
C TYR A 194 18.01 -10.82 8.58
N PRO A 195 18.77 -11.58 9.42
CA PRO A 195 18.29 -12.54 10.41
C PRO A 195 18.02 -11.97 11.82
N ILE A 196 18.26 -10.69 12.06
CA ILE A 196 18.15 -10.08 13.40
C ILE A 196 16.67 -9.97 13.83
N LEU A 197 15.77 -9.66 12.90
CA LEU A 197 14.32 -9.54 13.11
C LEU A 197 13.90 -8.47 14.11
N HIS A 198 14.60 -7.33 14.12
CA HIS A 198 14.10 -6.16 14.85
C HIS A 198 12.80 -5.63 14.25
N ILE A 199 12.63 -5.80 12.94
CA ILE A 199 11.39 -5.48 12.24
C ILE A 199 10.94 -6.68 11.39
N ASN A 200 9.64 -6.99 11.50
CA ASN A 200 8.94 -7.97 10.69
C ASN A 200 7.52 -7.42 10.48
N HIS A 201 7.38 -6.51 9.53
CA HIS A 201 6.21 -5.68 9.42
C HIS A 201 5.79 -5.44 7.97
N SER A 202 4.52 -5.13 7.75
CA SER A 202 4.01 -4.77 6.44
C SER A 202 3.34 -3.41 6.47
N VAL A 203 3.74 -2.56 5.52
CA VAL A 203 3.16 -1.23 5.31
C VAL A 203 2.71 -1.06 3.87
N LEU A 204 1.79 -0.13 3.61
CA LEU A 204 1.33 0.19 2.26
C LEU A 204 1.86 1.57 1.88
N VAL A 205 2.78 1.58 0.90
CA VAL A 205 3.31 2.81 0.31
C VAL A 205 2.31 3.31 -0.71
N TYR A 206 1.92 4.60 -0.63
CA TYR A 206 0.88 5.13 -1.49
C TYR A 206 1.26 6.40 -2.27
N LYS A 207 2.30 7.12 -1.84
CA LYS A 207 2.84 8.28 -2.59
C LYS A 207 4.18 8.75 -2.04
N HIS A 208 4.85 9.62 -2.79
CA HIS A 208 5.95 10.45 -2.27
C HIS A 208 5.42 11.44 -1.22
N ASP A 209 6.19 11.67 -0.16
CA ASP A 209 5.91 12.72 0.81
C ASP A 209 6.28 14.10 0.27
N ARG A 210 7.45 14.18 -0.36
CA ARG A 210 8.05 15.41 -0.88
C ARG A 210 8.92 15.09 -2.09
N PRO A 211 9.32 16.12 -2.88
CA PRO A 211 10.29 15.96 -3.95
C PRO A 211 11.59 15.31 -3.44
N ARG A 212 12.24 14.57 -4.32
CA ARG A 212 13.55 13.97 -4.04
C ARG A 212 14.53 15.01 -3.52
N ALA A 213 15.23 14.69 -2.44
CA ALA A 213 16.25 15.57 -1.88
C ALA A 213 17.48 15.71 -2.81
N ALA A 214 18.30 16.75 -2.61
CA ALA A 214 19.47 17.01 -3.45
C ALA A 214 20.53 15.90 -3.41
N ASP A 215 20.59 15.13 -2.31
CA ASP A 215 21.44 13.93 -2.17
C ASP A 215 20.82 12.66 -2.80
N GLY A 216 19.66 12.80 -3.45
CA GLY A 216 18.92 11.73 -4.09
C GLY A 216 18.06 10.92 -3.13
N THR A 217 17.95 11.31 -1.86
CA THR A 217 17.06 10.63 -0.88
C THR A 217 15.61 10.80 -1.26
N ASP A 218 14.86 9.69 -1.27
CA ASP A 218 13.41 9.68 -1.49
C ASP A 218 12.66 9.39 -0.19
N TYR A 219 11.55 10.09 -0.02
CA TYR A 219 10.68 9.97 1.14
C TYR A 219 9.28 9.57 0.70
N TYR A 220 8.76 8.52 1.30
CA TYR A 220 7.46 7.95 0.97
C TYR A 220 6.51 7.98 2.16
N LEU A 221 5.27 8.37 1.91
CA LEU A 221 4.19 8.19 2.88
C LEU A 221 3.65 6.78 2.83
N VAL A 222 3.48 6.19 4.01
CA VAL A 222 2.95 4.85 4.16
C VAL A 222 1.76 4.82 5.11
N TYR A 223 0.83 3.91 4.84
CA TYR A 223 -0.11 3.44 5.86
C TYR A 223 0.58 2.33 6.65
N ASP A 224 0.76 2.56 7.94
CA ASP A 224 1.23 1.60 8.91
C ASP A 224 0.05 1.08 9.74
N PRO A 225 -0.27 -0.23 9.67
CA PRO A 225 -1.36 -0.82 10.44
C PRO A 225 -1.22 -0.69 11.96
N ASN A 226 -0.02 -0.49 12.48
CA ASN A 226 0.20 -0.32 13.91
C ASN A 226 -0.13 1.11 14.38
N HIS A 227 -0.12 2.07 13.45
CA HIS A 227 -0.30 3.50 13.71
C HIS A 227 -1.46 4.08 12.90
N PRO A 228 -2.72 3.86 13.29
CA PRO A 228 -3.90 4.32 12.55
C PRO A 228 -4.17 5.83 12.68
N ASP A 229 -3.42 6.53 13.50
CA ASP A 229 -3.56 7.95 13.83
C ASP A 229 -2.93 8.87 12.78
N GLY A 230 -1.95 8.41 11.99
CA GLY A 230 -1.34 9.22 10.93
C GLY A 230 -0.41 8.43 10.02
N PRO A 231 -0.07 9.00 8.86
CA PRO A 231 0.90 8.41 7.95
C PRO A 231 2.29 8.38 8.57
N ARG A 232 3.08 7.38 8.18
CA ARG A 232 4.48 7.24 8.56
C ARG A 232 5.39 7.29 7.33
N HIS A 233 6.71 7.22 7.53
CA HIS A 233 7.67 7.42 6.47
C HIS A 233 8.56 6.21 6.25
N LEU A 234 8.66 5.82 4.99
CA LEU A 234 9.71 4.95 4.47
C LEU A 234 10.69 5.82 3.66
N THR A 235 11.99 5.64 3.86
CA THR A 235 13.02 6.45 3.20
C THR A 235 13.93 5.54 2.38
N TRP A 236 14.29 5.97 1.16
CA TRP A 236 15.35 5.38 0.37
C TRP A 236 16.62 6.22 0.44
N LEU A 237 17.75 5.60 0.74
CA LEU A 237 19.07 6.20 0.88
C LEU A 237 19.97 5.74 -0.29
N PRO A 238 20.08 6.49 -1.40
CA PRO A 238 20.73 6.04 -2.62
C PRO A 238 22.23 5.79 -2.44
N ALA A 239 22.93 6.60 -1.65
CA ALA A 239 24.35 6.43 -1.36
C ALA A 239 24.65 5.08 -0.68
N LYS A 240 23.75 4.59 0.14
CA LYS A 240 23.84 3.30 0.84
C LYS A 240 23.19 2.15 0.08
N ARG A 241 22.28 2.44 -0.86
CA ARG A 241 21.37 1.51 -1.52
C ARG A 241 20.55 0.73 -0.50
N GLU A 242 19.95 1.46 0.43
CA GLU A 242 19.23 0.90 1.58
C GLU A 242 17.94 1.66 1.83
N PHE A 243 16.94 0.95 2.36
CA PHE A 243 15.78 1.58 2.94
C PHE A 243 15.99 1.83 4.43
N SER A 244 15.29 2.84 4.93
CA SER A 244 15.21 3.17 6.35
C SER A 244 13.75 3.40 6.73
N PHE A 245 13.34 2.86 7.86
CA PHE A 245 12.01 3.11 8.41
C PHE A 245 12.12 3.94 9.68
N GLU A 246 11.14 4.78 9.94
CA GLU A 246 11.19 5.69 11.09
C GLU A 246 11.02 4.97 12.43
N LYS A 247 11.62 5.56 13.46
CA LYS A 247 11.56 5.04 14.83
C LYS A 247 10.16 5.21 15.42
N ASP A 248 9.76 4.22 16.23
CA ASP A 248 8.60 4.29 17.12
C ASP A 248 8.84 3.49 18.40
N GLN A 249 7.76 3.17 19.12
CA GLN A 249 7.83 2.34 20.33
C GLN A 249 8.12 0.86 20.02
N GLU A 250 7.90 0.44 18.79
CA GLU A 250 7.93 -0.95 18.32
C GLU A 250 9.13 -1.25 17.44
N PHE A 251 9.82 -0.22 16.97
CA PHE A 251 11.00 -0.32 16.15
C PHE A 251 12.01 0.80 16.47
N VAL A 252 13.27 0.42 16.60
CA VAL A 252 14.37 1.36 16.94
C VAL A 252 14.64 2.41 15.86
N GLY A 253 14.08 2.24 14.69
CA GLY A 253 14.36 3.07 13.52
C GLY A 253 15.60 2.65 12.77
N GLY A 254 15.74 3.12 11.53
CA GLY A 254 16.92 2.91 10.71
C GLY A 254 16.74 1.83 9.66
N PHE A 255 17.83 1.12 9.37
CA PHE A 255 17.92 0.16 8.27
C PHE A 255 16.82 -0.91 8.28
N THR A 256 16.22 -1.13 7.12
CA THR A 256 15.35 -2.27 6.85
C THR A 256 15.52 -2.73 5.41
N ARG A 257 15.34 -4.03 5.16
CA ARG A 257 15.14 -4.55 3.80
C ARG A 257 13.67 -4.44 3.44
N VAL A 258 13.43 -4.13 2.18
CA VAL A 258 12.07 -3.98 1.63
C VAL A 258 11.85 -5.02 0.55
N PHE A 259 10.68 -5.65 0.58
CA PHE A 259 10.23 -6.61 -0.42
C PHE A 259 8.80 -6.24 -0.82
N GLN A 260 8.49 -6.31 -2.10
CA GLN A 260 7.10 -6.20 -2.53
C GLN A 260 6.36 -7.49 -2.21
N VAL A 261 5.21 -7.36 -1.55
CA VAL A 261 4.27 -8.46 -1.35
C VAL A 261 2.94 -8.14 -2.02
N TYR A 262 2.20 -9.15 -2.40
CA TYR A 262 0.93 -9.04 -3.13
C TYR A 262 1.03 -8.31 -4.49
N GLY A 263 2.22 -8.18 -5.07
CA GLY A 263 2.40 -7.64 -6.41
C GLY A 263 1.74 -8.50 -7.50
N LYS A 264 1.60 -7.95 -8.71
CA LYS A 264 0.99 -8.64 -9.87
C LYS A 264 1.77 -9.89 -10.29
N PHE A 265 3.08 -9.86 -10.12
CA PHE A 265 3.95 -10.96 -10.50
C PHE A 265 4.43 -11.74 -9.28
N LEU A 266 4.48 -13.05 -9.43
CA LEU A 266 5.20 -13.95 -8.55
C LEU A 266 6.69 -13.84 -8.86
N GLN A 267 7.26 -12.69 -8.67
CA GLN A 267 8.68 -12.46 -8.95
C GLN A 267 9.52 -12.90 -7.78
#